data_09a55c413c36e378563f739877c263f8
#
_entry.id   09a55c413c36e378563f739877c263f8
#
_cell.length_a   1.000
_cell.length_b   1.000
_cell.length_c   1.000
_cell.angle_alpha   90.00
_cell.angle_beta   90.00
_cell.angle_gamma   90.00
#
_symmetry.space_group_name_H-M   'P 1'
#
loop_
_entity.id
_entity.type
_entity.pdbx_description
1 polymer ?
#
loop_
_entity_poly.entity_id
_entity_poly.type
_entity_poly.pdbx_seq_one_letter_code
_entity_poly.pdbx_strand_id
1 'polypeptide(L)'
;MRRDRLSLASTGPPRRSIRNGWRNVKDSWCQVSSLALAVFFVVGSLSNLLAVGSIYEEYLRWGYPPWFHLVTGSLELTSAVLLAQTRTRLWGAALGCSVMLAAFATVTLHGEYGHGVPPLIVATLSIVVGWIAWRKQLPSLA
;
A
#
# COMPACT_ATOMS: atom_id res chain seq x y z
N MET A 1 9.75 -28.33 -63.00
CA MET A 1 8.60 -27.84 -62.21
C MET A 1 9.06 -27.62 -60.79
N ARG A 2 9.44 -26.39 -60.43
CA ARG A 2 9.96 -25.98 -59.11
C ARG A 2 8.77 -25.39 -58.33
N ARG A 3 8.31 -26.06 -57.28
CA ARG A 3 7.25 -25.55 -56.41
C ARG A 3 7.87 -24.57 -55.41
N ASP A 4 7.69 -23.28 -55.63
CA ASP A 4 7.99 -22.24 -54.65
C ASP A 4 7.05 -22.39 -53.48
N ARG A 5 7.56 -22.84 -52.33
CA ARG A 5 6.86 -22.78 -51.05
C ARG A 5 6.94 -21.32 -50.63
N LEU A 6 5.87 -20.58 -50.85
CA LEU A 6 5.65 -19.28 -50.21
C LEU A 6 5.58 -19.53 -48.69
N SER A 7 6.69 -19.24 -48.04
CA SER A 7 6.76 -19.14 -46.57
C SER A 7 5.93 -17.92 -46.17
N LEU A 8 4.71 -18.15 -45.71
CA LEU A 8 3.94 -17.13 -45.02
C LEU A 8 4.64 -16.81 -43.70
N ALA A 9 5.58 -15.84 -43.76
CA ALA A 9 6.18 -15.28 -42.55
C ALA A 9 5.07 -14.66 -41.71
N SER A 10 4.80 -15.23 -40.57
CA SER A 10 3.87 -14.69 -39.57
C SER A 10 4.33 -13.28 -39.16
N THR A 11 3.65 -12.27 -39.70
CA THR A 11 3.92 -10.84 -39.46
C THR A 11 3.34 -10.33 -38.11
N GLY A 12 2.99 -11.22 -37.18
CA GLY A 12 2.53 -10.84 -35.86
C GLY A 12 3.70 -10.42 -34.97
N PRO A 13 3.54 -9.41 -34.10
CA PRO A 13 4.56 -9.03 -33.15
C PRO A 13 4.91 -10.24 -32.26
N PRO A 14 6.19 -10.46 -31.94
CA PRO A 14 6.61 -11.62 -31.20
C PRO A 14 5.90 -11.63 -29.83
N ARG A 15 5.27 -12.73 -29.47
CA ARG A 15 4.48 -12.91 -28.22
C ARG A 15 5.26 -12.49 -26.95
N ARG A 16 6.60 -12.48 -26.99
CA ARG A 16 7.49 -11.96 -25.94
C ARG A 16 7.33 -10.45 -25.70
N SER A 17 7.11 -9.65 -26.74
CA SER A 17 7.00 -8.19 -26.63
C SER A 17 5.71 -7.78 -25.91
N ILE A 18 4.60 -8.44 -26.20
CA ILE A 18 3.31 -8.19 -25.55
C ILE A 18 3.37 -8.56 -24.06
N ARG A 19 3.96 -9.71 -23.72
CA ARG A 19 4.11 -10.17 -22.34
C ARG A 19 5.00 -9.25 -21.50
N ASN A 20 6.02 -8.64 -22.07
CA ASN A 20 6.88 -7.68 -21.40
C ASN A 20 6.15 -6.34 -21.17
N GLY A 21 5.33 -5.90 -22.12
CA GLY A 21 4.50 -4.71 -21.96
C GLY A 21 3.56 -4.80 -20.76
N TRP A 22 2.83 -5.90 -20.64
CA TRP A 22 1.91 -6.11 -19.50
C TRP A 22 2.60 -6.21 -18.15
N ARG A 23 3.83 -6.75 -18.08
CA ARG A 23 4.63 -6.77 -16.84
C ARG A 23 5.03 -5.36 -16.43
N ASN A 24 5.54 -4.57 -17.35
CA ASN A 24 5.95 -3.19 -17.08
C ASN A 24 4.78 -2.33 -16.56
N VAL A 25 3.59 -2.47 -17.17
CA VAL A 25 2.39 -1.76 -16.72
C VAL A 25 2.03 -2.16 -15.29
N LYS A 26 1.98 -3.47 -14.97
CA LYS A 26 1.68 -3.95 -13.62
C LYS A 26 2.72 -3.51 -12.58
N ASP A 27 3.98 -3.41 -12.97
CA ASP A 27 5.04 -2.94 -12.08
C ASP A 27 4.90 -1.45 -11.78
N SER A 28 4.57 -0.65 -12.79
CA SER A 28 4.29 0.78 -12.62
C SER A 28 3.08 1.03 -11.71
N TRP A 29 1.97 0.33 -11.91
CA TRP A 29 0.79 0.46 -11.05
C TRP A 29 1.07 0.11 -9.59
N CYS A 30 1.82 -0.97 -9.34
CA CYS A 30 2.21 -1.34 -7.99
C CYS A 30 3.11 -0.29 -7.35
N GLN A 31 4.00 0.31 -8.11
CA GLN A 31 4.88 1.36 -7.60
C GLN A 31 4.10 2.64 -7.29
N VAL A 32 3.24 3.08 -8.20
CA VAL A 32 2.41 4.28 -8.00
C VAL A 32 1.49 4.12 -6.81
N SER A 33 0.77 3.00 -6.69
CA SER A 33 -0.12 2.76 -5.56
C SER A 33 0.62 2.68 -4.21
N SER A 34 1.81 2.08 -4.19
CA SER A 34 2.63 2.02 -2.97
C SER A 34 3.14 3.40 -2.55
N LEU A 35 3.56 4.23 -3.51
CA LEU A 35 4.01 5.60 -3.23
C LEU A 35 2.85 6.49 -2.78
N ALA A 36 1.68 6.38 -3.41
CA ALA A 36 0.49 7.12 -2.99
C ALA A 36 0.10 6.75 -1.55
N LEU A 37 0.15 5.46 -1.21
CA LEU A 37 -0.09 4.97 0.13
C LEU A 37 0.98 5.45 1.13
N ALA A 38 2.25 5.47 0.72
CA ALA A 38 3.34 6.01 1.53
C ALA A 38 3.16 7.51 1.82
N VAL A 39 2.77 8.30 0.82
CA VAL A 39 2.45 9.73 1.01
C VAL A 39 1.29 9.91 1.99
N PHE A 40 0.23 9.10 1.88
CA PHE A 40 -0.86 9.14 2.85
C PHE A 40 -0.37 8.89 4.28
N PHE A 41 0.47 7.87 4.49
CA PHE A 41 1.03 7.58 5.82
C PHE A 41 2.00 8.66 6.31
N VAL A 42 2.73 9.35 5.42
CA VAL A 42 3.54 10.52 5.81
C VAL A 42 2.63 11.65 6.33
N VAL A 43 1.55 11.95 5.62
CA VAL A 43 0.59 12.99 6.05
C VAL A 43 -0.05 12.62 7.39
N GLY A 44 -0.53 11.38 7.55
CA GLY A 44 -1.09 10.90 8.80
C GLY A 44 -0.08 10.97 9.95
N SER A 45 1.15 10.51 9.70
CA SER A 45 2.26 10.59 10.66
C SER A 45 2.53 12.02 11.12
N LEU A 46 2.66 12.96 10.18
CA LEU A 46 2.88 14.37 10.53
C LEU A 46 1.71 14.95 11.35
N SER A 47 0.48 14.61 10.97
CA SER A 47 -0.71 15.03 11.71
C SER A 47 -0.71 14.51 13.14
N ASN A 48 -0.35 13.24 13.35
CA ASN A 48 -0.23 12.64 14.68
C ASN A 48 0.95 13.22 15.46
N LEU A 49 2.15 13.27 14.88
CA LEU A 49 3.36 13.76 15.57
C LEU A 49 3.25 15.21 15.99
N LEU A 50 2.63 16.06 15.17
CA LEU A 50 2.42 17.49 15.45
C LEU A 50 1.13 17.74 16.23
N ALA A 51 0.34 16.71 16.51
CA ALA A 51 -0.96 16.80 17.19
C ALA A 51 -1.86 17.88 16.57
N VAL A 52 -1.97 17.90 15.23
CA VAL A 52 -2.69 18.94 14.49
C VAL A 52 -4.18 18.88 14.79
N GLY A 53 -4.77 20.03 15.11
CA GLY A 53 -6.20 20.15 15.37
C GLY A 53 -6.61 19.46 16.68
N SER A 54 -7.68 18.66 16.63
CA SER A 54 -8.28 17.96 17.78
C SER A 54 -7.62 16.61 18.11
N ILE A 55 -6.59 16.19 17.37
CA ILE A 55 -6.03 14.83 17.48
C ILE A 55 -5.62 14.50 18.91
N TYR A 56 -4.91 15.40 19.58
CA TYR A 56 -4.50 15.19 20.97
C TYR A 56 -5.69 15.01 21.92
N GLU A 57 -6.71 15.85 21.79
CA GLU A 57 -7.92 15.80 22.60
C GLU A 57 -8.74 14.53 22.33
N GLU A 58 -8.77 14.08 21.07
CA GLU A 58 -9.44 12.85 20.68
C GLU A 58 -8.79 11.63 21.34
N TYR A 59 -7.47 11.53 21.35
CA TYR A 59 -6.76 10.45 22.04
C TYR A 59 -7.05 10.44 23.52
N LEU A 60 -7.06 11.62 24.18
CA LEU A 60 -7.42 11.72 25.60
C LEU A 60 -8.88 11.31 25.86
N ARG A 61 -9.80 11.71 24.99
CA ARG A 61 -11.21 11.34 25.07
C ARG A 61 -11.43 9.83 24.93
N TRP A 62 -10.61 9.17 24.12
CA TRP A 62 -10.61 7.71 23.94
C TRP A 62 -9.88 6.97 25.07
N GLY A 63 -9.35 7.69 26.08
CA GLY A 63 -8.66 7.09 27.22
C GLY A 63 -7.23 6.67 26.97
N TYR A 64 -6.62 7.11 25.85
CA TYR A 64 -5.22 6.83 25.57
C TYR A 64 -4.29 7.78 26.36
N PRO A 65 -3.06 7.33 26.69
CA PRO A 65 -2.06 8.19 27.31
C PRO A 65 -1.69 9.40 26.42
N PRO A 66 -1.27 10.54 27.00
CA PRO A 66 -0.93 11.75 26.24
C PRO A 66 0.15 11.60 25.16
N TRP A 67 1.00 10.60 25.30
CA TRP A 67 2.09 10.31 24.34
C TRP A 67 1.67 9.34 23.23
N PHE A 68 0.48 8.80 23.25
CA PHE A 68 0.08 7.72 22.33
C PHE A 68 0.05 8.16 20.87
N HIS A 69 -0.30 9.43 20.58
CA HIS A 69 -0.24 10.02 19.25
C HIS A 69 1.17 9.97 18.63
N LEU A 70 2.22 10.06 19.48
CA LEU A 70 3.61 9.94 19.00
C LEU A 70 3.91 8.48 18.56
N VAL A 71 3.37 7.51 19.24
CA VAL A 71 3.51 6.10 18.86
C VAL A 71 2.82 5.84 17.52
N THR A 72 1.57 6.27 17.39
CA THR A 72 0.82 6.13 16.14
C THR A 72 1.54 6.79 14.98
N GLY A 73 1.94 8.06 15.13
CA GLY A 73 2.68 8.80 14.11
C GLY A 73 4.01 8.13 13.74
N SER A 74 4.74 7.58 14.71
CA SER A 74 5.99 6.86 14.44
C SER A 74 5.78 5.56 13.66
N LEU A 75 4.72 4.82 13.97
CA LEU A 75 4.34 3.59 13.24
C LEU A 75 3.91 3.91 11.81
N GLU A 76 3.14 4.98 11.62
CA GLU A 76 2.75 5.46 10.29
C GLU A 76 3.96 5.88 9.46
N LEU A 77 4.90 6.63 10.04
CA LEU A 77 6.13 7.04 9.36
C LEU A 77 6.98 5.81 8.95
N THR A 78 7.10 4.86 9.87
CA THR A 78 7.80 3.59 9.58
C THR A 78 7.13 2.85 8.44
N SER A 79 5.79 2.76 8.43
CA SER A 79 5.03 2.16 7.33
C SER A 79 5.31 2.87 6.00
N ALA A 80 5.32 4.20 5.99
CA ALA A 80 5.61 5.00 4.80
C ALA A 80 7.00 4.71 4.23
N VAL A 81 8.03 4.71 5.07
CA VAL A 81 9.42 4.41 4.68
C VAL A 81 9.55 2.99 4.11
N LEU A 82 8.93 2.00 4.75
CA LEU A 82 8.95 0.62 4.28
C LEU A 82 8.18 0.43 2.96
N LEU A 83 7.06 1.15 2.76
CA LEU A 83 6.28 1.12 1.52
C LEU A 83 7.03 1.74 0.34
N ALA A 84 7.82 2.78 0.58
CA ALA A 84 8.62 3.43 -0.45
C ALA A 84 9.70 2.51 -1.02
N GLN A 85 10.20 1.56 -0.25
CA GLN A 85 11.24 0.63 -0.65
C GLN A 85 10.65 -0.66 -1.23
N THR A 86 11.10 -1.08 -2.41
CA THR A 86 10.56 -2.27 -3.09
C THR A 86 10.79 -3.57 -2.32
N ARG A 87 11.89 -3.68 -1.56
CA ARG A 87 12.26 -4.89 -0.80
C ARG A 87 11.44 -5.05 0.48
N THR A 88 11.08 -3.95 1.12
CA THR A 88 10.38 -3.93 2.42
C THR A 88 8.90 -3.59 2.30
N ARG A 89 8.41 -3.39 1.09
CA ARG A 89 7.02 -2.99 0.78
C ARG A 89 5.97 -3.89 1.43
N LEU A 90 6.20 -5.20 1.44
CA LEU A 90 5.29 -6.15 2.10
C LEU A 90 5.16 -5.85 3.59
N TRP A 91 6.28 -5.63 4.27
CA TRP A 91 6.29 -5.31 5.70
C TRP A 91 5.66 -3.94 5.99
N GLY A 92 5.91 -2.94 5.12
CA GLY A 92 5.26 -1.64 5.21
C GLY A 92 3.75 -1.73 5.06
N ALA A 93 3.27 -2.53 4.11
CA ALA A 93 1.85 -2.76 3.89
C ALA A 93 1.21 -3.50 5.08
N ALA A 94 1.88 -4.50 5.65
CA ALA A 94 1.40 -5.23 6.82
C ALA A 94 1.31 -4.31 8.06
N LEU A 95 2.35 -3.52 8.32
CA LEU A 95 2.37 -2.57 9.43
C LEU A 95 1.28 -1.51 9.27
N GLY A 96 1.19 -0.88 8.09
CA GLY A 96 0.17 0.13 7.81
C GLY A 96 -1.26 -0.42 7.92
N CYS A 97 -1.50 -1.64 7.44
CA CYS A 97 -2.78 -2.32 7.63
C CYS A 97 -3.11 -2.49 9.12
N SER A 98 -2.15 -2.94 9.93
CA SER A 98 -2.34 -3.15 11.37
C SER A 98 -2.66 -1.84 12.11
N VAL A 99 -1.95 -0.75 11.79
CA VAL A 99 -2.21 0.58 12.35
C VAL A 99 -3.61 1.07 11.98
N MET A 100 -4.01 0.93 10.73
CA MET A 100 -5.33 1.36 10.27
C MET A 100 -6.47 0.51 10.85
N LEU A 101 -6.27 -0.79 11.02
CA LEU A 101 -7.26 -1.65 11.69
C LEU A 101 -7.39 -1.30 13.18
N ALA A 102 -6.30 -0.97 13.85
CA ALA A 102 -6.34 -0.49 15.23
C ALA A 102 -7.09 0.86 15.33
N ALA A 103 -6.81 1.81 14.44
CA ALA A 103 -7.53 3.07 14.35
C ALA A 103 -9.04 2.85 14.09
N PHE A 104 -9.38 1.99 13.12
CA PHE A 104 -10.76 1.62 12.83
C PHE A 104 -11.47 1.04 14.05
N ALA A 105 -10.82 0.10 14.74
CA ALA A 105 -11.37 -0.49 15.97
C ALA A 105 -11.59 0.56 17.06
N THR A 106 -10.63 1.46 17.28
CA THR A 106 -10.75 2.53 18.27
C THR A 106 -11.97 3.42 18.00
N VAL A 107 -12.10 3.99 16.81
CA VAL A 107 -13.20 4.91 16.49
C VAL A 107 -14.57 4.20 16.52
N THR A 108 -14.60 2.93 16.10
CA THR A 108 -15.83 2.12 16.13
C THR A 108 -16.27 1.81 17.56
N LEU A 109 -15.34 1.46 18.45
CA LEU A 109 -15.64 1.21 19.87
C LEU A 109 -16.14 2.45 20.59
N HIS A 110 -15.77 3.64 20.13
CA HIS A 110 -16.24 4.90 20.70
C HIS A 110 -17.48 5.46 19.98
N GLY A 111 -18.11 4.69 19.08
CA GLY A 111 -19.35 5.07 18.38
C GLY A 111 -19.15 6.07 17.25
N GLU A 112 -17.91 6.36 16.84
CA GLU A 112 -17.59 7.33 15.81
C GLU A 112 -17.50 6.70 14.40
N TYR A 113 -18.56 6.03 13.97
CA TYR A 113 -18.57 5.22 12.73
C TYR A 113 -18.18 5.99 11.48
N GLY A 114 -18.52 7.29 11.41
CA GLY A 114 -18.13 8.14 10.27
C GLY A 114 -16.61 8.31 10.14
N HIS A 115 -15.91 8.38 11.25
CA HIS A 115 -14.46 8.47 11.29
C HIS A 115 -13.76 7.13 11.02
N GLY A 116 -14.48 6.00 11.04
CA GLY A 116 -13.96 4.67 10.71
C GLY A 116 -13.78 4.42 9.22
N VAL A 117 -14.45 5.18 8.35
CA VAL A 117 -14.40 4.95 6.89
C VAL A 117 -13.01 5.16 6.30
N PRO A 118 -12.30 6.28 6.56
CA PRO A 118 -10.95 6.49 6.03
C PRO A 118 -9.95 5.38 6.43
N PRO A 119 -9.79 5.00 7.70
CA PRO A 119 -8.85 3.94 8.06
C PRO A 119 -9.22 2.58 7.46
N LEU A 120 -10.50 2.27 7.27
CA LEU A 120 -10.92 1.03 6.63
C LEU A 120 -10.54 0.98 5.15
N ILE A 121 -10.70 2.09 4.42
CA ILE A 121 -10.27 2.21 3.02
C ILE A 121 -8.75 2.00 2.93
N VAL A 122 -7.98 2.67 3.78
CA VAL A 122 -6.51 2.60 3.76
C VAL A 122 -6.02 1.21 4.16
N ALA A 123 -6.66 0.55 5.13
CA ALA A 123 -6.38 -0.85 5.47
C ALA A 123 -6.59 -1.77 4.26
N THR A 124 -7.70 -1.60 3.54
CA THR A 124 -8.00 -2.38 2.33
C THR A 124 -6.96 -2.16 1.24
N LEU A 125 -6.56 -0.92 0.98
CA LEU A 125 -5.51 -0.58 0.02
C LEU A 125 -4.15 -1.19 0.44
N SER A 126 -3.84 -1.18 1.74
CA SER A 126 -2.64 -1.80 2.29
C SER A 126 -2.61 -3.31 2.04
N ILE A 127 -3.75 -3.99 2.22
CA ILE A 127 -3.89 -5.43 1.91
C ILE A 127 -3.63 -5.69 0.42
N VAL A 128 -4.21 -4.89 -0.47
CA VAL A 128 -4.03 -5.04 -1.92
C VAL A 128 -2.58 -4.85 -2.32
N VAL A 129 -1.93 -3.78 -1.82
CA VAL A 129 -0.51 -3.50 -2.09
C VAL A 129 0.38 -4.62 -1.53
N GLY A 130 0.10 -5.09 -0.31
CA GLY A 130 0.81 -6.20 0.32
C GLY A 130 0.70 -7.50 -0.48
N TRP A 131 -0.51 -7.84 -0.94
CA TRP A 131 -0.71 -9.03 -1.78
C TRP A 131 0.06 -8.95 -3.10
N ILE A 132 0.02 -7.81 -3.79
CA ILE A 132 0.76 -7.65 -5.04
C ILE A 132 2.28 -7.76 -4.78
N ALA A 133 2.78 -7.17 -3.70
CA ALA A 133 4.17 -7.25 -3.30
C ALA A 133 4.59 -8.70 -2.98
N TRP A 134 3.77 -9.43 -2.24
CA TRP A 134 4.00 -10.84 -1.90
C TRP A 134 4.06 -11.73 -3.15
N ARG A 135 3.09 -11.60 -4.07
CA ARG A 135 3.09 -12.36 -5.33
C ARG A 135 4.33 -12.13 -6.20
N LYS A 136 4.95 -10.96 -6.09
CA LYS A 136 6.21 -10.66 -6.82
C LYS A 136 7.44 -11.31 -6.20
N GLN A 137 7.40 -11.68 -4.92
CA GLN A 137 8.49 -12.34 -4.22
C GLN A 137 8.51 -13.86 -4.45
N LEU A 138 7.36 -14.48 -4.72
CA LEU A 138 7.23 -15.93 -4.94
C LEU A 138 8.05 -16.51 -6.11
N PRO A 139 8.23 -15.84 -7.27
CA PRO A 139 9.01 -16.40 -8.39
C PRO A 139 10.51 -16.51 -8.15
N SER A 140 11.03 -15.94 -7.08
CA SER A 140 12.47 -16.01 -6.77
C SER A 140 12.87 -17.24 -5.95
N LEU A 141 11.90 -18.10 -5.58
CA LEU A 141 12.11 -19.30 -4.76
C LEU A 141 11.95 -20.61 -5.54
N ALA A 142 11.69 -20.53 -6.85
CA ALA A 142 11.62 -21.67 -7.78
C ALA A 142 12.72 -21.55 -8.85
#